data_707f9136be8c004f735cbf260b167df2
#
_entry.id   707f9136be8c004f735cbf260b167df2
#
_cell.length_a   1.000
_cell.length_b   1.000
_cell.length_c   1.000
_cell.angle_alpha   90.00
_cell.angle_beta   90.00
_cell.angle_gamma   90.00
#
_symmetry.space_group_name_H-M   'P 1'
#
loop_
_entity.id
_entity.type
_entity.pdbx_description
1 polymer ?
#
loop_
_entity_poly.entity_id
_entity_poly.type
_entity_poly.pdbx_seq_one_letter_code
_entity_poly.pdbx_strand_id
1 'polypeptide(L)'
;MQGKIIIAVAMALLLSACGENATMEEKTSETAKQFVARIQAEGALLEEESSAAQWVRNTYITPDTAILARKAGERSLAFQSSMVKQAKQFRDADMDTETARAIELILRGSSAPAPNDAALRTELSAILTNMEGQYGSGQYCNAAGVCRELQELESVLAQSRDYDELLDVWQGWRQVSPPYRKEYQRFVEIGNQGAKDFGYTNLADLWQGGYDMESEVFVEESRRLWGEVKPFYDELHCYVRGRLSETYGAEKVPNEGPIPAHLLGNMWSQTWDNIYDIAEPYSGVASLDVTSALVDQGYDELQMTKTAEAFFTSLGLPSLPDSFYKNSMIKKPRDRNVVCHASAWDIDNGNDPRIKQCVEINEEQLETLHHELGHIYYYLMYKDQPSVFKGGAHDGFHEAIGDTIQLSMTPAYLKKKGLIGETVEGYEATINKQMKMALQKIAFLPFGKMIDEWRWQVFSGEIAPEDYNAGWWRLREEYQGIAAPLERTEADFDAGAKYHIPGNTPYTRYFLSFIMQFQFHKSLCDEAGFEGPLHECSIYDNKAAGKKLGDMLAMGQSKPWPEAMQAMTGQPDMDGSAIIDYFGPLNDWLKVQNKDQQCGW
;
A
#
# COMPACT_ATOMS: atom_id res chain seq x y z
N MET A 1 -1.67 -69.69 27.61
CA MET A 1 -2.29 -69.63 28.90
C MET A 1 -2.98 -68.27 28.94
N GLN A 2 -4.23 -68.22 28.61
CA GLN A 2 -5.44 -68.16 29.43
C GLN A 2 -5.35 -67.02 30.50
N GLY A 3 -6.16 -65.98 30.44
CA GLY A 3 -7.54 -65.97 30.80
C GLY A 3 -8.29 -64.69 30.40
N LYS A 4 -9.44 -64.96 29.85
CA LYS A 4 -10.54 -64.01 29.64
C LYS A 4 -11.28 -63.79 30.97
N ILE A 5 -11.66 -62.55 31.28
CA ILE A 5 -12.76 -62.27 32.21
C ILE A 5 -13.77 -61.37 31.50
N ILE A 6 -14.94 -61.97 31.25
CA ILE A 6 -16.19 -61.32 30.85
C ILE A 6 -16.94 -60.97 32.15
N ILE A 7 -17.38 -59.70 32.26
CA ILE A 7 -18.42 -59.33 33.22
C ILE A 7 -19.55 -58.66 32.46
N ALA A 8 -20.64 -59.40 32.36
CA ALA A 8 -21.95 -58.92 31.97
C ALA A 8 -22.66 -58.39 33.22
N VAL A 9 -23.24 -57.22 33.19
CA VAL A 9 -24.22 -56.75 34.17
C VAL A 9 -25.42 -56.17 33.49
N ALA A 10 -26.53 -56.65 33.97
CA ALA A 10 -27.87 -56.60 33.44
C ALA A 10 -28.51 -55.22 33.36
N MET A 11 -29.39 -55.17 32.40
CA MET A 11 -30.43 -54.18 32.10
C MET A 11 -31.52 -54.19 33.19
N ALA A 12 -31.82 -53.07 33.78
CA ALA A 12 -33.04 -52.83 34.56
C ALA A 12 -33.74 -51.60 33.98
N LEU A 13 -34.82 -51.85 33.23
CA LEU A 13 -35.85 -50.88 32.87
C LEU A 13 -36.62 -50.46 34.13
N LEU A 14 -36.69 -49.17 34.40
CA LEU A 14 -37.78 -48.59 35.19
C LEU A 14 -38.30 -47.36 34.43
N LEU A 15 -39.47 -47.55 33.83
CA LEU A 15 -40.37 -46.53 33.37
C LEU A 15 -40.98 -45.83 34.60
N SER A 16 -40.80 -44.52 34.71
CA SER A 16 -41.69 -43.68 35.47
C SER A 16 -41.93 -42.39 34.65
N ALA A 17 -43.14 -42.27 34.16
CA ALA A 17 -43.68 -41.05 33.59
C ALA A 17 -44.05 -40.09 34.69
N CYS A 18 -43.83 -38.84 34.45
CA CYS A 18 -44.63 -37.64 34.76
C CYS A 18 -43.77 -36.46 35.13
N GLY A 19 -44.01 -35.36 34.46
CA GLY A 19 -43.58 -34.04 34.92
C GLY A 19 -42.88 -33.23 33.82
N GLU A 20 -43.68 -32.72 32.87
CA GLU A 20 -43.30 -31.55 32.10
C GLU A 20 -42.95 -30.40 33.03
N ASN A 21 -41.73 -29.98 32.99
CA ASN A 21 -41.29 -28.58 33.11
C ASN A 21 -39.91 -28.50 32.51
N ALA A 22 -39.84 -28.57 31.17
CA ALA A 22 -38.71 -28.01 30.47
C ALA A 22 -38.84 -26.50 30.65
N THR A 23 -38.14 -25.95 31.61
CA THR A 23 -37.72 -24.57 31.56
C THR A 23 -36.98 -24.40 30.27
N MET A 24 -37.61 -23.76 29.29
CA MET A 24 -36.86 -23.14 28.20
C MET A 24 -35.88 -22.20 28.87
N GLU A 25 -34.61 -22.58 28.93
CA GLU A 25 -33.54 -21.60 29.06
C GLU A 25 -33.79 -20.60 27.91
N GLU A 26 -34.30 -19.42 28.26
CA GLU A 26 -34.21 -18.25 27.38
C GLU A 26 -32.72 -18.21 26.96
N LYS A 27 -32.42 -18.58 25.71
CA LYS A 27 -31.19 -18.14 25.08
C LYS A 27 -31.24 -16.63 25.15
N THR A 28 -30.63 -16.05 26.17
CA THR A 28 -30.38 -14.62 26.23
C THR A 28 -29.64 -14.30 24.93
N SER A 29 -30.32 -13.59 24.04
CA SER A 29 -29.71 -13.19 22.77
C SER A 29 -28.47 -12.38 23.13
N GLU A 30 -27.29 -12.79 22.59
CA GLU A 30 -26.04 -12.07 22.74
C GLU A 30 -26.25 -10.59 22.37
N THR A 31 -25.84 -9.66 23.23
CA THR A 31 -25.87 -8.23 22.93
C THR A 31 -24.75 -7.86 21.96
N ALA A 32 -24.88 -6.74 21.22
CA ALA A 32 -23.82 -6.24 20.32
C ALA A 32 -22.46 -6.11 21.04
N LYS A 33 -22.46 -5.60 22.27
CA LYS A 33 -21.25 -5.46 23.08
C LYS A 33 -20.62 -6.81 23.45
N GLN A 34 -21.43 -7.81 23.80
CA GLN A 34 -20.95 -9.17 24.08
C GLN A 34 -20.40 -9.83 22.81
N PHE A 35 -21.07 -9.65 21.69
CA PHE A 35 -20.62 -10.10 20.38
C PHE A 35 -19.26 -9.51 20.02
N VAL A 36 -19.08 -8.18 20.12
CA VAL A 36 -17.80 -7.50 19.84
C VAL A 36 -16.70 -8.04 20.76
N ALA A 37 -16.97 -8.20 22.07
CA ALA A 37 -15.97 -8.72 23.00
C ALA A 37 -15.55 -10.16 22.67
N ARG A 38 -16.50 -11.01 22.28
CA ARG A 38 -16.21 -12.39 21.86
C ARG A 38 -15.39 -12.43 20.57
N ILE A 39 -15.79 -11.66 19.56
CA ILE A 39 -15.09 -11.63 18.26
C ILE A 39 -13.66 -11.10 18.42
N GLN A 40 -13.44 -10.11 19.27
CA GLN A 40 -12.10 -9.63 19.56
C GLN A 40 -11.21 -10.72 20.20
N ALA A 41 -11.75 -11.48 21.15
CA ALA A 41 -11.01 -12.55 21.82
C ALA A 41 -10.70 -13.72 20.85
N GLU A 42 -11.65 -14.13 20.03
CA GLU A 42 -11.48 -15.20 19.04
C GLU A 42 -10.55 -14.74 17.89
N GLY A 43 -10.72 -13.51 17.43
CA GLY A 43 -9.97 -12.92 16.33
C GLY A 43 -8.49 -12.74 16.66
N ALA A 44 -8.16 -12.29 17.86
CA ALA A 44 -6.78 -12.08 18.28
C ALA A 44 -5.90 -13.34 18.16
N LEU A 45 -6.45 -14.51 18.52
CA LEU A 45 -5.73 -15.79 18.41
C LEU A 45 -5.53 -16.22 16.96
N LEU A 46 -6.52 -15.97 16.09
CA LEU A 46 -6.43 -16.30 14.67
C LEU A 46 -5.50 -15.35 13.92
N GLU A 47 -5.46 -14.09 14.32
CA GLU A 47 -4.59 -13.08 13.74
C GLU A 47 -3.12 -13.39 14.05
N GLU A 48 -2.79 -13.70 15.33
CA GLU A 48 -1.46 -14.15 15.72
C GLU A 48 -1.01 -15.39 14.92
N GLU A 49 -1.87 -16.42 14.82
CA GLU A 49 -1.57 -17.62 14.03
C GLU A 49 -1.33 -17.30 12.56
N SER A 50 -2.20 -16.49 11.96
CA SER A 50 -2.12 -16.13 10.55
C SER A 50 -0.89 -15.28 10.25
N SER A 51 -0.63 -14.25 11.07
CA SER A 51 0.53 -13.38 10.93
C SER A 51 1.84 -14.15 11.09
N ALA A 52 1.92 -15.06 12.07
CA ALA A 52 3.09 -15.91 12.27
C ALA A 52 3.31 -16.86 11.08
N ALA A 53 2.24 -17.48 10.55
CA ALA A 53 2.33 -18.37 9.39
C ALA A 53 2.78 -17.64 8.12
N GLN A 54 2.28 -16.42 7.89
CA GLN A 54 2.70 -15.57 6.77
C GLN A 54 4.13 -15.06 6.96
N TRP A 55 4.53 -14.69 8.18
CA TRP A 55 5.91 -14.34 8.49
C TRP A 55 6.87 -15.47 8.13
N VAL A 56 6.59 -16.69 8.59
CA VAL A 56 7.43 -17.86 8.27
C VAL A 56 7.45 -18.10 6.76
N ARG A 57 6.30 -17.98 6.07
CA ARG A 57 6.24 -18.12 4.61
C ARG A 57 7.13 -17.12 3.88
N ASN A 58 7.17 -15.87 4.34
CA ASN A 58 7.95 -14.80 3.72
C ASN A 58 9.46 -14.88 4.04
N THR A 59 9.82 -15.40 5.23
CA THR A 59 11.20 -15.45 5.72
C THR A 59 11.85 -16.83 5.58
N TYR A 60 11.11 -17.84 5.13
CA TYR A 60 11.58 -19.19 4.86
C TYR A 60 10.69 -19.86 3.82
N ILE A 61 10.99 -19.66 2.55
CA ILE A 61 10.15 -20.10 1.43
C ILE A 61 10.36 -21.60 1.17
N THR A 62 9.35 -22.41 1.50
CA THR A 62 9.31 -23.86 1.21
C THR A 62 7.88 -24.28 0.85
N PRO A 63 7.69 -25.46 0.23
CA PRO A 63 6.35 -26.04 0.04
C PRO A 63 5.57 -26.20 1.35
N ASP A 64 6.25 -26.54 2.44
CA ASP A 64 5.61 -26.76 3.74
C ASP A 64 5.10 -25.45 4.36
N THR A 65 5.92 -24.37 4.29
CA THR A 65 5.50 -23.04 4.79
C THR A 65 4.37 -22.46 3.96
N ALA A 66 4.31 -22.74 2.65
CA ALA A 66 3.17 -22.39 1.81
C ALA A 66 1.87 -23.11 2.25
N ILE A 67 1.96 -24.39 2.64
CA ILE A 67 0.80 -25.14 3.17
C ILE A 67 0.31 -24.53 4.48
N LEU A 68 1.24 -24.19 5.39
CA LEU A 68 0.90 -23.59 6.68
C LEU A 68 0.19 -22.24 6.50
N ALA A 69 0.77 -21.34 5.70
CA ALA A 69 0.22 -20.04 5.41
C ALA A 69 -1.18 -20.11 4.77
N ARG A 70 -1.35 -20.99 3.77
CA ARG A 70 -2.65 -21.23 3.13
C ARG A 70 -3.70 -21.70 4.13
N LYS A 71 -3.36 -22.68 5.00
CA LYS A 71 -4.32 -23.19 6.00
C LYS A 71 -4.70 -22.17 7.06
N ALA A 72 -3.76 -21.34 7.48
CA ALA A 72 -4.04 -20.22 8.39
C ALA A 72 -4.96 -19.19 7.71
N GLY A 73 -4.67 -18.83 6.45
CA GLY A 73 -5.52 -17.95 5.66
C GLY A 73 -6.94 -18.47 5.44
N GLU A 74 -7.11 -19.78 5.16
CA GLU A 74 -8.43 -20.42 5.04
C GLU A 74 -9.26 -20.27 6.34
N ARG A 75 -8.63 -20.41 7.50
CA ARG A 75 -9.31 -20.21 8.80
C ARG A 75 -9.69 -18.75 9.05
N SER A 76 -8.78 -17.82 8.74
CA SER A 76 -9.05 -16.38 8.88
C SER A 76 -10.21 -15.94 7.99
N LEU A 77 -10.26 -16.38 6.73
CA LEU A 77 -11.36 -16.09 5.81
C LEU A 77 -12.70 -16.69 6.29
N ALA A 78 -12.68 -17.92 6.82
CA ALA A 78 -13.88 -18.55 7.36
C ALA A 78 -14.40 -17.81 8.60
N PHE A 79 -13.51 -17.41 9.49
CA PHE A 79 -13.84 -16.61 10.67
C PHE A 79 -14.44 -15.27 10.27
N GLN A 80 -13.80 -14.54 9.36
CA GLN A 80 -14.26 -13.24 8.88
C GLN A 80 -15.66 -13.32 8.24
N SER A 81 -15.91 -14.30 7.37
CA SER A 81 -17.23 -14.52 6.77
C SER A 81 -18.29 -14.76 7.85
N SER A 82 -17.96 -15.59 8.85
CA SER A 82 -18.87 -15.87 9.98
C SER A 82 -19.13 -14.64 10.83
N MET A 83 -18.09 -13.86 11.13
CA MET A 83 -18.14 -12.63 11.92
C MET A 83 -19.05 -11.58 11.25
N VAL A 84 -18.84 -11.29 9.96
CA VAL A 84 -19.65 -10.34 9.20
C VAL A 84 -21.13 -10.80 9.16
N LYS A 85 -21.37 -12.10 8.91
CA LYS A 85 -22.72 -12.66 8.90
C LYS A 85 -23.45 -12.46 10.24
N GLN A 86 -22.76 -12.65 11.35
CA GLN A 86 -23.32 -12.45 12.69
C GLN A 86 -23.48 -10.96 13.02
N ALA A 87 -22.54 -10.10 12.63
CA ALA A 87 -22.60 -8.66 12.88
C ALA A 87 -23.84 -7.99 12.27
N LYS A 88 -24.34 -8.51 11.14
CA LYS A 88 -25.53 -7.95 10.45
C LYS A 88 -26.77 -7.85 11.32
N GLN A 89 -26.95 -8.76 12.30
CA GLN A 89 -28.11 -8.72 13.20
C GLN A 89 -28.11 -7.50 14.12
N PHE A 90 -26.95 -6.83 14.27
CA PHE A 90 -26.79 -5.66 15.13
C PHE A 90 -26.80 -4.32 14.37
N ARG A 91 -26.94 -4.32 13.04
CA ARG A 91 -26.83 -3.10 12.21
C ARG A 91 -27.73 -1.97 12.71
N ASP A 92 -28.99 -2.30 13.09
CA ASP A 92 -29.99 -1.34 13.53
C ASP A 92 -30.26 -1.41 15.04
N ALA A 93 -29.37 -2.07 15.81
CA ALA A 93 -29.52 -2.21 17.24
C ALA A 93 -29.13 -0.91 17.96
N ASP A 94 -29.83 -0.58 19.05
CA ASP A 94 -29.42 0.51 19.95
C ASP A 94 -28.17 0.10 20.73
N MET A 95 -27.08 0.87 20.61
CA MET A 95 -25.79 0.58 21.23
C MET A 95 -24.99 1.85 21.49
N ASP A 96 -23.98 1.76 22.36
CA ASP A 96 -23.05 2.86 22.57
C ASP A 96 -22.16 3.12 21.34
N THR A 97 -21.60 4.33 21.23
CA THR A 97 -20.82 4.78 20.07
C THR A 97 -19.62 3.88 19.77
N GLU A 98 -18.92 3.37 20.82
CA GLU A 98 -17.78 2.48 20.65
C GLU A 98 -18.19 1.13 20.05
N THR A 99 -19.27 0.55 20.58
CA THR A 99 -19.85 -0.70 20.07
C THR A 99 -20.35 -0.51 18.62
N ALA A 100 -21.01 0.63 18.32
CA ALA A 100 -21.46 0.96 16.96
C ALA A 100 -20.30 1.04 15.98
N ARG A 101 -19.22 1.74 16.36
CA ARG A 101 -18.02 1.82 15.55
C ARG A 101 -17.36 0.45 15.32
N ALA A 102 -17.31 -0.40 16.35
CA ALA A 102 -16.78 -1.76 16.22
C ALA A 102 -17.62 -2.61 15.24
N ILE A 103 -18.96 -2.55 15.35
CA ILE A 103 -19.86 -3.27 14.41
C ILE A 103 -19.68 -2.76 12.98
N GLU A 104 -19.55 -1.45 12.78
CA GLU A 104 -19.31 -0.85 11.47
C GLU A 104 -18.01 -1.40 10.84
N LEU A 105 -16.89 -1.38 11.57
CA LEU A 105 -15.60 -1.90 11.10
C LEU A 105 -15.67 -3.40 10.77
N ILE A 106 -16.36 -4.19 11.61
CA ILE A 106 -16.58 -5.62 11.35
C ILE A 106 -17.36 -5.83 10.03
N LEU A 107 -18.39 -5.01 9.78
CA LEU A 107 -19.23 -5.12 8.58
C LEU A 107 -18.51 -4.73 7.29
N ARG A 108 -17.46 -3.93 7.35
CA ARG A 108 -16.63 -3.58 6.18
C ARG A 108 -15.95 -4.81 5.58
N GLY A 109 -15.58 -5.78 6.41
CA GLY A 109 -14.96 -7.03 5.94
C GLY A 109 -13.55 -6.82 5.37
N SER A 110 -13.22 -7.50 4.27
CA SER A 110 -11.91 -7.44 3.60
C SER A 110 -12.05 -7.12 2.12
N SER A 111 -10.93 -6.78 1.48
CA SER A 111 -10.82 -6.55 0.02
C SER A 111 -11.19 -7.77 -0.84
N ALA A 112 -11.24 -8.97 -0.25
CA ALA A 112 -11.66 -10.21 -0.90
C ALA A 112 -12.79 -10.85 -0.08
N PRO A 113 -14.03 -10.32 -0.13
CA PRO A 113 -15.13 -10.83 0.69
C PRO A 113 -15.47 -12.27 0.31
N ALA A 114 -15.39 -13.16 1.29
CA ALA A 114 -15.65 -14.58 1.10
C ALA A 114 -17.17 -14.85 0.98
N PRO A 115 -17.65 -15.40 -0.14
CA PRO A 115 -19.07 -15.72 -0.30
C PRO A 115 -19.60 -16.67 0.77
N ASN A 116 -20.90 -16.65 1.03
CA ASN A 116 -21.55 -17.61 1.92
C ASN A 116 -21.48 -19.06 1.40
N ASP A 117 -21.39 -19.24 0.09
CA ASP A 117 -21.22 -20.56 -0.54
C ASP A 117 -19.79 -21.09 -0.35
N ALA A 118 -19.68 -22.30 0.22
CA ALA A 118 -18.39 -22.93 0.51
C ALA A 118 -17.60 -23.31 -0.76
N ALA A 119 -18.28 -23.67 -1.86
CA ALA A 119 -17.63 -24.02 -3.12
C ALA A 119 -17.03 -22.76 -3.76
N LEU A 120 -17.77 -21.64 -3.75
CA LEU A 120 -17.26 -20.35 -4.24
C LEU A 120 -16.08 -19.83 -3.40
N ARG A 121 -16.06 -20.03 -2.08
CA ARG A 121 -14.90 -19.69 -1.24
C ARG A 121 -13.66 -20.49 -1.62
N THR A 122 -13.82 -21.77 -1.86
CA THR A 122 -12.70 -22.65 -2.29
C THR A 122 -12.19 -22.22 -3.66
N GLU A 123 -13.10 -21.92 -4.59
CA GLU A 123 -12.77 -21.45 -5.93
C GLU A 123 -12.04 -20.08 -5.87
N LEU A 124 -12.54 -19.13 -5.06
CA LEU A 124 -11.91 -17.82 -4.85
C LEU A 124 -10.46 -17.95 -4.37
N SER A 125 -10.24 -18.76 -3.34
CA SER A 125 -8.90 -19.01 -2.80
C SER A 125 -7.95 -19.61 -3.85
N ALA A 126 -8.45 -20.55 -4.66
CA ALA A 126 -7.67 -21.16 -5.73
C ALA A 126 -7.30 -20.16 -6.82
N ILE A 127 -8.25 -19.34 -7.27
CA ILE A 127 -8.04 -18.29 -8.29
C ILE A 127 -7.00 -17.28 -7.82
N LEU A 128 -7.15 -16.71 -6.62
CA LEU A 128 -6.21 -15.74 -6.08
C LEU A 128 -4.79 -16.31 -5.99
N THR A 129 -4.66 -17.53 -5.44
CA THR A 129 -3.36 -18.20 -5.32
C THR A 129 -2.73 -18.47 -6.69
N ASN A 130 -3.55 -18.86 -7.69
CA ASN A 130 -3.07 -19.19 -9.03
C ASN A 130 -2.63 -17.93 -9.80
N MET A 131 -3.42 -16.87 -9.77
CA MET A 131 -3.07 -15.60 -10.42
C MET A 131 -1.78 -15.01 -9.84
N GLU A 132 -1.66 -14.97 -8.51
CA GLU A 132 -0.45 -14.50 -7.83
C GLU A 132 0.76 -15.38 -8.16
N GLY A 133 0.57 -16.71 -8.20
CA GLY A 133 1.63 -17.65 -8.57
C GLY A 133 2.11 -17.50 -10.01
N GLN A 134 1.20 -17.31 -10.97
CA GLN A 134 1.55 -17.06 -12.37
C GLN A 134 2.29 -15.74 -12.54
N TYR A 135 1.84 -14.67 -11.87
CA TYR A 135 2.56 -13.41 -11.86
C TYR A 135 3.97 -13.54 -11.27
N GLY A 136 4.09 -14.14 -10.09
CA GLY A 136 5.36 -14.26 -9.36
C GLY A 136 6.39 -15.20 -10.02
N SER A 137 5.95 -16.12 -10.89
CA SER A 137 6.83 -16.98 -11.68
C SER A 137 7.02 -16.49 -13.13
N GLY A 138 6.49 -15.30 -13.45
CA GLY A 138 6.53 -14.74 -14.78
C GLY A 138 7.96 -14.47 -15.28
N GLN A 139 8.21 -14.81 -16.52
CA GLN A 139 9.48 -14.55 -17.22
C GLN A 139 9.19 -14.13 -18.65
N TYR A 140 10.09 -13.34 -19.21
CA TYR A 140 10.12 -13.04 -20.63
C TYR A 140 11.41 -13.55 -21.26
N CYS A 141 11.28 -14.29 -22.36
CA CYS A 141 12.41 -14.76 -23.15
C CYS A 141 12.42 -14.01 -24.50
N ASN A 142 13.48 -13.27 -24.77
CA ASN A 142 13.64 -12.54 -26.02
C ASN A 142 13.90 -13.47 -27.21
N ALA A 143 13.95 -12.90 -28.42
CA ALA A 143 14.18 -13.66 -29.66
C ALA A 143 15.52 -14.44 -29.69
N ALA A 144 16.51 -14.05 -28.89
CA ALA A 144 17.77 -14.77 -28.75
C ALA A 144 17.72 -15.92 -27.72
N GLY A 145 16.56 -16.16 -27.09
CA GLY A 145 16.37 -17.20 -26.09
C GLY A 145 16.90 -16.83 -24.69
N VAL A 146 17.18 -15.56 -24.43
CA VAL A 146 17.57 -15.06 -23.11
C VAL A 146 16.30 -14.77 -22.33
N CYS A 147 16.08 -15.52 -21.23
CA CYS A 147 14.95 -15.35 -20.34
C CYS A 147 15.34 -14.45 -19.16
N ARG A 148 14.46 -13.52 -18.80
CA ARG A 148 14.64 -12.56 -17.69
C ARG A 148 13.39 -12.52 -16.82
N GLU A 149 13.59 -12.43 -15.52
CA GLU A 149 12.53 -12.17 -14.54
C GLU A 149 12.21 -10.68 -14.47
N LEU A 150 11.12 -10.33 -13.77
CA LEU A 150 10.64 -8.93 -13.69
C LEU A 150 11.74 -7.96 -13.26
N GLN A 151 12.49 -8.26 -12.20
CA GLN A 151 13.54 -7.37 -11.67
C GLN A 151 14.64 -7.09 -12.69
N GLU A 152 15.02 -8.08 -13.49
CA GLU A 152 15.99 -7.89 -14.55
C GLU A 152 15.46 -7.01 -15.70
N LEU A 153 14.15 -7.16 -16.02
CA LEU A 153 13.48 -6.31 -17.02
C LEU A 153 13.31 -4.87 -16.51
N GLU A 154 12.97 -4.70 -15.24
CA GLU A 154 12.91 -3.37 -14.59
C GLU A 154 14.28 -2.67 -14.60
N SER A 155 15.36 -3.42 -14.35
CA SER A 155 16.73 -2.89 -14.42
C SER A 155 17.06 -2.38 -15.84
N VAL A 156 16.61 -3.07 -16.90
CA VAL A 156 16.79 -2.58 -18.27
C VAL A 156 15.99 -1.28 -18.49
N LEU A 157 14.73 -1.22 -18.07
CA LEU A 157 13.91 0.00 -18.21
C LEU A 157 14.50 1.19 -17.44
N ALA A 158 15.10 0.94 -16.29
CA ALA A 158 15.74 1.99 -15.50
C ALA A 158 17.05 2.52 -16.13
N GLN A 159 17.86 1.64 -16.72
CA GLN A 159 19.24 1.96 -17.11
C GLN A 159 19.44 2.15 -18.61
N SER A 160 18.71 1.44 -19.46
CA SER A 160 18.85 1.57 -20.90
C SER A 160 18.22 2.89 -21.42
N ARG A 161 18.79 3.36 -22.52
CA ARG A 161 18.24 4.48 -23.31
C ARG A 161 18.01 4.07 -24.76
N ASP A 162 18.20 2.79 -25.09
CA ASP A 162 17.89 2.25 -26.40
C ASP A 162 16.38 2.04 -26.56
N TYR A 163 15.78 2.75 -27.51
CA TYR A 163 14.34 2.76 -27.73
C TYR A 163 13.75 1.36 -27.97
N ASP A 164 14.44 0.57 -28.81
CA ASP A 164 13.93 -0.74 -29.25
C ASP A 164 14.12 -1.79 -28.13
N GLU A 165 15.21 -1.71 -27.33
CA GLU A 165 15.40 -2.55 -26.15
C GLU A 165 14.35 -2.26 -25.09
N LEU A 166 14.07 -0.98 -24.79
CA LEU A 166 13.02 -0.57 -23.85
C LEU A 166 11.64 -1.08 -24.31
N LEU A 167 11.36 -1.02 -25.61
CA LEU A 167 10.10 -1.52 -26.18
C LEU A 167 9.98 -3.04 -26.04
N ASP A 168 11.05 -3.80 -26.35
CA ASP A 168 11.09 -5.25 -26.25
C ASP A 168 10.79 -5.74 -24.82
N VAL A 169 11.48 -5.19 -23.82
CA VAL A 169 11.26 -5.61 -22.43
C VAL A 169 9.90 -5.16 -21.89
N TRP A 170 9.42 -3.97 -22.28
CA TRP A 170 8.10 -3.48 -21.91
C TRP A 170 6.99 -4.39 -22.46
N GLN A 171 7.05 -4.75 -23.73
CA GLN A 171 6.11 -5.67 -24.36
C GLN A 171 6.25 -7.09 -23.80
N GLY A 172 7.47 -7.51 -23.55
CA GLY A 172 7.78 -8.84 -23.06
C GLY A 172 7.11 -9.17 -21.73
N TRP A 173 7.23 -8.28 -20.74
CA TRP A 173 6.57 -8.50 -19.44
C TRP A 173 5.05 -8.61 -19.54
N ARG A 174 4.42 -7.88 -20.46
CA ARG A 174 2.97 -7.90 -20.64
C ARG A 174 2.40 -9.19 -21.20
N GLN A 175 3.25 -10.14 -21.62
CA GLN A 175 2.84 -11.48 -22.01
C GLN A 175 2.52 -12.39 -20.82
N VAL A 176 2.88 -11.99 -19.60
CA VAL A 176 2.64 -12.77 -18.38
C VAL A 176 1.15 -12.79 -17.99
N SER A 177 0.42 -11.71 -18.27
CA SER A 177 -0.95 -11.51 -17.76
C SER A 177 -2.10 -12.10 -18.59
N PRO A 178 -2.06 -12.20 -19.92
CA PRO A 178 -3.15 -12.76 -20.70
C PRO A 178 -3.61 -14.18 -20.26
N PRO A 179 -2.72 -15.09 -19.81
CA PRO A 179 -3.13 -16.43 -19.39
C PRO A 179 -4.16 -16.45 -18.26
N TYR A 180 -4.09 -15.52 -17.31
CA TYR A 180 -5.03 -15.47 -16.16
C TYR A 180 -6.15 -14.43 -16.29
N ARG A 181 -6.34 -13.81 -17.46
CA ARG A 181 -7.44 -12.84 -17.69
C ARG A 181 -8.82 -13.43 -17.39
N LYS A 182 -9.06 -14.70 -17.76
CA LYS A 182 -10.33 -15.39 -17.47
C LYS A 182 -10.51 -15.68 -15.98
N GLU A 183 -9.44 -15.97 -15.28
CA GLU A 183 -9.47 -16.14 -13.82
C GLU A 183 -9.77 -14.83 -13.13
N TYR A 184 -9.19 -13.72 -13.60
CA TYR A 184 -9.53 -12.41 -13.08
C TYR A 184 -11.01 -12.06 -13.29
N GLN A 185 -11.56 -12.33 -14.46
CA GLN A 185 -13.00 -12.17 -14.72
C GLN A 185 -13.82 -13.02 -13.73
N ARG A 186 -13.44 -14.28 -13.50
CA ARG A 186 -14.12 -15.14 -12.54
C ARG A 186 -13.97 -14.66 -11.11
N PHE A 187 -12.81 -14.12 -10.74
CA PHE A 187 -12.58 -13.45 -9.48
C PHE A 187 -13.58 -12.30 -9.26
N VAL A 188 -13.79 -11.44 -10.26
CA VAL A 188 -14.75 -10.32 -10.19
C VAL A 188 -16.17 -10.83 -9.93
N GLU A 189 -16.60 -11.89 -10.61
CA GLU A 189 -17.93 -12.49 -10.39
C GLU A 189 -18.10 -13.00 -8.95
N ILE A 190 -17.12 -13.75 -8.43
CA ILE A 190 -17.16 -14.31 -7.08
C ILE A 190 -17.01 -13.21 -6.01
N GLY A 191 -16.12 -12.24 -6.23
CA GLY A 191 -15.94 -11.10 -5.35
C GLY A 191 -17.21 -10.26 -5.22
N ASN A 192 -17.90 -10.00 -6.34
CA ASN A 192 -19.20 -9.33 -6.35
C ASN A 192 -20.27 -10.13 -5.59
N GLN A 193 -20.27 -11.47 -5.69
CA GLN A 193 -21.18 -12.29 -4.89
C GLN A 193 -20.86 -12.17 -3.40
N GLY A 194 -19.58 -12.20 -3.03
CA GLY A 194 -19.14 -12.01 -1.65
C GLY A 194 -19.53 -10.63 -1.09
N ALA A 195 -19.36 -9.57 -1.89
CA ALA A 195 -19.77 -8.22 -1.51
C ALA A 195 -21.28 -8.14 -1.28
N LYS A 196 -22.09 -8.75 -2.15
CA LYS A 196 -23.56 -8.84 -1.96
C LYS A 196 -23.91 -9.64 -0.71
N ASP A 197 -23.21 -10.73 -0.44
CA ASP A 197 -23.38 -11.50 0.78
C ASP A 197 -23.03 -10.68 2.02
N PHE A 198 -22.14 -9.69 1.92
CA PHE A 198 -21.81 -8.73 2.98
C PHE A 198 -22.78 -7.54 3.06
N GLY A 199 -23.65 -7.36 2.06
CA GLY A 199 -24.70 -6.33 2.05
C GLY A 199 -24.36 -5.09 1.21
N TYR A 200 -23.33 -5.18 0.39
CA TYR A 200 -22.93 -4.17 -0.59
C TYR A 200 -23.53 -4.46 -1.97
N THR A 201 -23.57 -3.48 -2.84
CA THR A 201 -24.09 -3.64 -4.22
C THR A 201 -23.16 -4.49 -5.07
N ASN A 202 -21.86 -4.27 -4.94
CA ASN A 202 -20.76 -4.95 -5.64
C ASN A 202 -19.44 -4.74 -4.88
N LEU A 203 -18.34 -5.25 -5.41
CA LEU A 203 -17.03 -5.16 -4.80
C LEU A 203 -16.46 -3.72 -4.79
N ALA A 204 -16.84 -2.87 -5.76
CA ALA A 204 -16.45 -1.46 -5.75
C ALA A 204 -17.06 -0.70 -4.58
N ASP A 205 -18.36 -0.89 -4.36
CA ASP A 205 -19.11 -0.32 -3.24
C ASP A 205 -18.50 -0.73 -1.88
N LEU A 206 -18.13 -2.00 -1.74
CA LEU A 206 -17.45 -2.49 -0.54
C LEU A 206 -16.10 -1.80 -0.32
N TRP A 207 -15.27 -1.65 -1.37
CA TRP A 207 -13.96 -1.02 -1.24
C TRP A 207 -14.05 0.48 -0.92
N GLN A 208 -14.93 1.18 -1.61
CA GLN A 208 -15.16 2.62 -1.42
C GLN A 208 -15.73 2.93 -0.03
N GLY A 209 -16.69 2.13 0.44
CA GLY A 209 -17.26 2.24 1.80
C GLY A 209 -16.23 2.01 2.93
N GLY A 210 -15.06 1.48 2.63
CA GLY A 210 -13.96 1.33 3.57
C GLY A 210 -13.36 2.64 4.08
N TYR A 211 -13.68 3.78 3.44
CA TYR A 211 -13.12 5.10 3.76
C TYR A 211 -14.04 6.00 4.62
N ASP A 212 -14.93 5.45 5.43
CA ASP A 212 -15.87 6.21 6.28
C ASP A 212 -16.76 7.21 5.52
N MET A 213 -17.06 6.92 4.27
CA MET A 213 -17.86 7.74 3.36
C MET A 213 -18.82 6.87 2.55
N GLU A 214 -19.92 7.46 2.08
CA GLU A 214 -20.70 6.85 1.02
C GLU A 214 -19.87 6.74 -0.26
N SER A 215 -20.05 5.67 -1.02
CA SER A 215 -19.22 5.32 -2.18
C SER A 215 -19.09 6.45 -3.19
N GLU A 216 -20.19 7.11 -3.54
CA GLU A 216 -20.19 8.22 -4.49
C GLU A 216 -19.45 9.44 -3.95
N VAL A 217 -19.57 9.72 -2.63
CA VAL A 217 -18.85 10.82 -1.97
C VAL A 217 -17.35 10.57 -2.00
N PHE A 218 -16.91 9.33 -1.76
CA PHE A 218 -15.49 8.97 -1.83
C PHE A 218 -14.91 9.10 -3.25
N VAL A 219 -15.64 8.68 -4.27
CA VAL A 219 -15.24 8.84 -5.67
C VAL A 219 -15.09 10.33 -6.02
N GLU A 220 -16.05 11.18 -5.63
CA GLU A 220 -15.96 12.63 -5.85
C GLU A 220 -14.78 13.25 -5.09
N GLU A 221 -14.54 12.83 -3.84
CA GLU A 221 -13.39 13.29 -3.05
C GLU A 221 -12.05 12.94 -3.73
N SER A 222 -11.91 11.72 -4.23
CA SER A 222 -10.71 11.31 -4.97
C SER A 222 -10.50 12.10 -6.26
N ARG A 223 -11.59 12.51 -6.94
CA ARG A 223 -11.53 13.38 -8.13
C ARG A 223 -11.17 14.81 -7.77
N ARG A 224 -11.72 15.32 -6.67
CA ARG A 224 -11.40 16.67 -6.14
C ARG A 224 -9.90 16.77 -5.85
N LEU A 225 -9.36 15.82 -5.08
CA LEU A 225 -7.94 15.76 -4.73
C LEU A 225 -7.04 15.69 -5.98
N TRP A 226 -7.41 14.89 -6.97
CA TRP A 226 -6.69 14.87 -8.24
C TRP A 226 -6.74 16.22 -8.94
N GLY A 227 -7.91 16.88 -8.96
CA GLY A 227 -8.09 18.20 -9.56
C GLY A 227 -7.19 19.29 -8.95
N GLU A 228 -6.86 19.17 -7.66
CA GLU A 228 -5.98 20.11 -6.97
C GLU A 228 -4.50 19.97 -7.38
N VAL A 229 -4.05 18.75 -7.65
CA VAL A 229 -2.64 18.47 -7.97
C VAL A 229 -2.36 18.35 -9.47
N LYS A 230 -3.39 18.10 -10.27
CA LYS A 230 -3.27 17.93 -11.74
C LYS A 230 -2.56 19.07 -12.44
N PRO A 231 -2.80 20.37 -12.14
CA PRO A 231 -2.10 21.45 -12.83
C PRO A 231 -0.57 21.37 -12.69
N PHE A 232 -0.06 20.93 -11.54
CA PHE A 232 1.37 20.73 -11.35
C PHE A 232 1.88 19.48 -12.11
N TYR A 233 1.09 18.41 -12.12
CA TYR A 233 1.40 17.22 -12.92
C TYR A 233 1.47 17.55 -14.43
N ASP A 234 0.54 18.38 -14.93
CA ASP A 234 0.51 18.79 -16.34
C ASP A 234 1.80 19.53 -16.74
N GLU A 235 2.32 20.40 -15.86
CA GLU A 235 3.60 21.07 -16.07
C GLU A 235 4.79 20.09 -16.09
N LEU A 236 4.79 19.14 -15.16
CA LEU A 236 5.83 18.09 -15.10
C LEU A 236 5.80 17.21 -16.35
N HIS A 237 4.61 16.77 -16.75
CA HIS A 237 4.40 15.95 -17.96
C HIS A 237 4.88 16.69 -19.22
N CYS A 238 4.52 17.95 -19.37
CA CYS A 238 4.91 18.79 -20.49
C CYS A 238 6.44 18.88 -20.62
N TYR A 239 7.11 19.20 -19.55
CA TYR A 239 8.57 19.29 -19.50
C TYR A 239 9.24 17.95 -19.84
N VAL A 240 8.82 16.87 -19.21
CA VAL A 240 9.39 15.52 -19.43
C VAL A 240 9.17 15.08 -20.87
N ARG A 241 7.98 15.30 -21.45
CA ARG A 241 7.71 15.00 -22.86
C ARG A 241 8.65 15.75 -23.81
N GLY A 242 8.89 17.05 -23.56
CA GLY A 242 9.85 17.85 -24.31
C GLY A 242 11.26 17.27 -24.26
N ARG A 243 11.74 16.90 -23.08
CA ARG A 243 13.05 16.27 -22.87
C ARG A 243 13.18 14.91 -23.58
N LEU A 244 12.12 14.10 -23.52
CA LEU A 244 12.08 12.82 -24.25
C LEU A 244 12.04 13.02 -25.76
N SER A 245 11.33 14.05 -26.25
CA SER A 245 11.33 14.41 -27.68
C SER A 245 12.71 14.86 -28.17
N GLU A 246 13.45 15.63 -27.36
CA GLU A 246 14.84 15.99 -27.64
C GLU A 246 15.77 14.76 -27.69
N THR A 247 15.53 13.77 -26.83
CA THR A 247 16.37 12.56 -26.71
C THR A 247 16.09 11.55 -27.83
N TYR A 248 14.82 11.27 -28.12
CA TYR A 248 14.41 10.20 -29.03
C TYR A 248 13.93 10.69 -30.40
N GLY A 249 13.73 11.99 -30.57
CA GLY A 249 13.21 12.62 -31.78
C GLY A 249 11.69 12.74 -31.80
N ALA A 250 11.19 13.83 -32.41
CA ALA A 250 9.75 14.15 -32.49
C ALA A 250 8.90 13.14 -33.27
N GLU A 251 9.51 12.28 -34.06
CA GLU A 251 8.82 11.17 -34.74
C GLU A 251 8.44 10.03 -33.81
N LYS A 252 9.23 9.81 -32.72
CA LYS A 252 9.00 8.80 -31.70
C LYS A 252 8.26 9.35 -30.49
N VAL A 253 8.54 10.60 -30.13
CA VAL A 253 7.87 11.33 -29.04
C VAL A 253 7.41 12.67 -29.59
N PRO A 254 6.18 12.77 -30.09
CA PRO A 254 5.63 14.04 -30.60
C PRO A 254 5.61 15.12 -29.50
N ASN A 255 5.73 16.37 -29.91
CA ASN A 255 5.66 17.53 -28.99
C ASN A 255 4.26 17.77 -28.43
N GLU A 256 3.26 17.04 -28.90
CA GLU A 256 1.87 17.08 -28.46
C GLU A 256 1.36 15.65 -28.21
N GLY A 257 0.35 15.51 -27.33
CA GLY A 257 -0.28 14.24 -27.04
C GLY A 257 0.43 13.41 -25.97
N PRO A 258 0.05 12.14 -25.81
CA PRO A 258 0.55 11.28 -24.73
C PRO A 258 2.00 10.82 -24.95
N ILE A 259 2.70 10.54 -23.86
CA ILE A 259 4.06 9.97 -23.87
C ILE A 259 3.98 8.46 -24.10
N PRO A 260 4.84 7.85 -24.96
CA PRO A 260 4.94 6.39 -25.07
C PRO A 260 5.40 5.75 -23.74
N ALA A 261 4.62 4.83 -23.20
CA ALA A 261 4.75 4.32 -21.84
C ALA A 261 6.11 3.65 -21.53
N HIS A 262 6.80 3.07 -22.52
CA HIS A 262 8.06 2.35 -22.32
C HIS A 262 9.28 3.27 -22.08
N LEU A 263 9.12 4.60 -22.25
CA LEU A 263 10.23 5.56 -22.16
C LEU A 263 10.39 6.20 -20.77
N LEU A 264 9.54 5.87 -19.83
CA LEU A 264 9.45 6.55 -18.52
C LEU A 264 10.25 5.83 -17.41
N GLY A 265 11.14 4.92 -17.76
CA GLY A 265 12.11 4.33 -16.82
C GLY A 265 11.53 3.31 -15.83
N ASN A 266 10.25 3.00 -15.91
CA ASN A 266 9.56 2.09 -15.00
C ASN A 266 8.58 1.18 -15.78
N MET A 267 8.46 -0.10 -15.38
CA MET A 267 7.63 -1.08 -16.09
C MET A 267 6.17 -0.64 -16.28
N TRP A 268 5.63 0.09 -15.31
CA TRP A 268 4.26 0.58 -15.33
C TRP A 268 4.15 2.09 -15.57
N SER A 269 5.29 2.77 -15.78
CA SER A 269 5.35 4.25 -15.90
C SER A 269 4.69 4.95 -14.70
N GLN A 270 4.78 4.32 -13.53
CA GLN A 270 4.16 4.83 -12.32
C GLN A 270 5.04 5.89 -11.63
N THR A 271 6.36 5.77 -11.76
CA THR A 271 7.35 6.76 -11.35
C THR A 271 8.33 6.99 -12.50
N TRP A 272 8.98 8.17 -12.54
CA TRP A 272 9.85 8.58 -13.66
C TRP A 272 11.26 8.96 -13.21
N ASP A 273 11.61 8.71 -11.98
CA ASP A 273 12.90 9.08 -11.38
C ASP A 273 14.09 8.36 -12.03
N ASN A 274 13.89 7.19 -12.63
CA ASN A 274 14.92 6.47 -13.39
C ASN A 274 15.34 7.17 -14.69
N ILE A 275 14.59 8.17 -15.16
CA ILE A 275 14.97 9.01 -16.31
C ILE A 275 15.40 10.42 -15.87
N TYR A 276 15.85 10.57 -14.61
CA TYR A 276 16.30 11.86 -14.11
C TYR A 276 17.44 12.44 -14.95
N ASP A 277 18.35 11.63 -15.46
CA ASP A 277 19.43 12.05 -16.36
C ASP A 277 18.93 12.75 -17.65
N ILE A 278 17.73 12.38 -18.15
CA ILE A 278 17.07 13.05 -19.27
C ILE A 278 16.37 14.34 -18.81
N ALA A 279 15.76 14.30 -17.62
CA ALA A 279 14.93 15.38 -17.09
C ALA A 279 15.67 16.36 -16.18
N GLU A 280 16.98 16.18 -15.95
CA GLU A 280 17.78 17.02 -15.05
C GLU A 280 17.75 18.49 -15.49
N PRO A 281 17.33 19.43 -14.59
CA PRO A 281 17.23 20.85 -14.93
C PRO A 281 18.60 21.52 -15.11
N TYR A 282 19.53 21.28 -14.20
CA TYR A 282 20.85 21.94 -14.18
C TYR A 282 21.95 20.89 -14.07
N SER A 283 22.57 20.57 -15.22
CA SER A 283 23.69 19.65 -15.27
C SER A 283 24.93 20.23 -14.58
N GLY A 284 25.68 19.37 -13.89
CA GLY A 284 26.93 19.75 -13.21
C GLY A 284 26.77 20.42 -11.84
N VAL A 285 25.55 20.54 -11.33
CA VAL A 285 25.31 20.88 -9.92
C VAL A 285 25.48 19.59 -9.10
N ALA A 286 26.38 19.62 -8.12
CA ALA A 286 26.65 18.43 -7.29
C ALA A 286 25.39 17.96 -6.58
N SER A 287 25.07 16.69 -6.70
CA SER A 287 24.03 16.02 -5.92
C SER A 287 24.58 15.58 -4.56
N LEU A 288 23.71 15.46 -3.57
CA LEU A 288 24.06 14.83 -2.30
C LEU A 288 24.30 13.33 -2.55
N ASP A 289 25.42 12.82 -2.06
CA ASP A 289 25.76 11.40 -2.14
C ASP A 289 25.75 10.78 -0.73
N VAL A 290 24.54 10.48 -0.26
CA VAL A 290 24.31 9.83 1.04
C VAL A 290 24.81 8.38 0.99
N THR A 291 24.69 7.71 -0.15
CA THR A 291 25.13 6.32 -0.34
C THR A 291 26.64 6.18 -0.09
N SER A 292 27.46 6.99 -0.75
CA SER A 292 28.91 6.97 -0.52
C SER A 292 29.25 7.28 0.94
N ALA A 293 28.58 8.23 1.56
CA ALA A 293 28.82 8.56 2.97
C ALA A 293 28.49 7.41 3.93
N LEU A 294 27.42 6.66 3.69
CA LEU A 294 27.07 5.46 4.46
C LEU A 294 28.14 4.38 4.33
N VAL A 295 28.60 4.12 3.09
CA VAL A 295 29.64 3.12 2.81
C VAL A 295 30.99 3.52 3.42
N ASP A 296 31.43 4.76 3.25
CA ASP A 296 32.71 5.26 3.75
C ASP A 296 32.77 5.28 5.29
N GLN A 297 31.63 5.50 5.96
CA GLN A 297 31.51 5.45 7.41
C GLN A 297 31.35 4.01 7.93
N GLY A 298 31.29 3.02 7.06
CA GLY A 298 31.17 1.61 7.43
C GLY A 298 29.84 1.24 8.07
N TYR A 299 28.75 1.87 7.64
CA TYR A 299 27.40 1.51 8.12
C TYR A 299 27.11 0.05 7.79
N ASP A 300 26.39 -0.60 8.71
CA ASP A 300 25.77 -1.89 8.50
C ASP A 300 24.24 -1.78 8.58
N GLU A 301 23.54 -2.86 8.32
CA GLU A 301 22.08 -2.93 8.30
C GLU A 301 21.47 -2.52 9.65
N LEU A 302 22.14 -2.88 10.75
CA LEU A 302 21.69 -2.53 12.10
C LEU A 302 21.89 -1.04 12.41
N GLN A 303 23.00 -0.46 11.99
CA GLN A 303 23.26 0.97 12.18
C GLN A 303 22.27 1.82 11.38
N MET A 304 21.95 1.42 10.14
CA MET A 304 20.91 2.08 9.34
C MET A 304 19.55 2.03 10.05
N THR A 305 19.15 0.85 10.55
CA THR A 305 17.88 0.68 11.30
C THR A 305 17.87 1.56 12.56
N LYS A 306 18.96 1.61 13.32
CA LYS A 306 19.07 2.49 14.50
C LYS A 306 19.05 3.98 14.15
N THR A 307 19.56 4.36 12.99
CA THR A 307 19.50 5.75 12.50
C THR A 307 18.04 6.15 12.24
N ALA A 308 17.26 5.26 11.62
CA ALA A 308 15.84 5.47 11.42
C ALA A 308 15.07 5.51 12.76
N GLU A 309 15.33 4.57 13.69
CA GLU A 309 14.74 4.62 15.04
C GLU A 309 15.06 5.93 15.76
N ALA A 310 16.30 6.41 15.65
CA ALA A 310 16.72 7.64 16.30
C ALA A 310 15.92 8.87 15.84
N PHE A 311 15.34 8.85 14.65
CA PHE A 311 14.43 9.91 14.22
C PHE A 311 13.16 9.91 15.08
N PHE A 312 12.47 8.80 15.19
CA PHE A 312 11.22 8.66 15.95
C PHE A 312 11.43 8.91 17.46
N THR A 313 12.50 8.37 18.05
CA THR A 313 12.81 8.63 19.45
C THR A 313 13.21 10.07 19.72
N SER A 314 13.78 10.76 18.71
CA SER A 314 14.05 12.20 18.79
C SER A 314 12.77 13.02 18.92
N LEU A 315 11.67 12.55 18.36
CA LEU A 315 10.33 13.15 18.50
C LEU A 315 9.69 12.88 19.88
N GLY A 316 10.26 12.00 20.72
CA GLY A 316 9.71 11.59 22.01
C GLY A 316 8.83 10.37 21.95
N LEU A 317 8.77 9.69 20.82
CA LEU A 317 8.12 8.40 20.71
C LEU A 317 8.96 7.31 21.42
N PRO A 318 8.36 6.17 21.82
CA PRO A 318 9.06 5.14 22.57
C PRO A 318 10.19 4.50 21.76
N SER A 319 11.21 3.97 22.45
CA SER A 319 12.21 3.11 21.79
C SER A 319 11.59 1.81 21.35
N LEU A 320 12.11 1.23 20.27
CA LEU A 320 11.72 -0.08 19.79
C LEU A 320 12.02 -1.14 20.84
N PRO A 321 11.14 -2.15 21.05
CA PRO A 321 11.39 -3.22 22.01
C PRO A 321 12.55 -4.11 21.55
N ASP A 322 13.22 -4.77 22.50
CA ASP A 322 14.32 -5.71 22.18
C ASP A 322 13.86 -6.86 21.26
N SER A 323 12.58 -7.25 21.33
CA SER A 323 11.98 -8.24 20.43
C SER A 323 12.03 -7.80 18.97
N PHE A 324 11.88 -6.51 18.68
CA PHE A 324 11.98 -5.98 17.32
C PHE A 324 13.32 -6.34 16.67
N TYR A 325 14.44 -6.02 17.33
CA TYR A 325 15.78 -6.32 16.81
C TYR A 325 16.10 -7.81 16.73
N LYS A 326 15.53 -8.60 17.67
CA LYS A 326 15.73 -10.05 17.71
C LYS A 326 14.96 -10.78 16.63
N ASN A 327 13.74 -10.34 16.34
CA ASN A 327 12.78 -11.07 15.52
C ASN A 327 12.65 -10.52 14.09
N SER A 328 13.08 -9.27 13.82
CA SER A 328 13.10 -8.69 12.47
C SER A 328 14.12 -9.37 11.57
N MET A 329 13.85 -9.34 10.26
CA MET A 329 14.78 -9.77 9.23
C MET A 329 15.30 -8.53 8.47
N ILE A 330 16.38 -7.92 8.94
CA ILE A 330 17.00 -6.73 8.33
C ILE A 330 18.16 -7.06 7.40
N LYS A 331 18.47 -8.34 7.24
CA LYS A 331 19.56 -8.83 6.40
C LYS A 331 19.12 -10.04 5.62
N LYS A 332 19.48 -10.13 4.34
CA LYS A 332 19.21 -11.31 3.50
C LYS A 332 19.92 -12.54 4.06
N PRO A 333 19.18 -13.60 4.46
CA PRO A 333 19.79 -14.87 4.85
C PRO A 333 20.54 -15.51 3.69
N ARG A 334 21.65 -16.25 4.01
CA ARG A 334 22.46 -16.94 3.00
C ARG A 334 22.03 -18.40 2.78
N ASP A 335 21.24 -18.95 3.69
CA ASP A 335 20.91 -20.38 3.80
C ASP A 335 19.50 -20.71 3.32
N ARG A 336 18.71 -19.72 2.94
CA ARG A 336 17.30 -19.91 2.54
C ARG A 336 16.79 -18.81 1.62
N ASN A 337 15.76 -19.13 0.87
CA ASN A 337 15.04 -18.18 0.06
C ASN A 337 14.04 -17.39 0.93
N VAL A 338 13.94 -16.09 0.68
CA VAL A 338 13.08 -15.15 1.39
C VAL A 338 12.49 -14.14 0.40
N VAL A 339 11.39 -13.49 0.80
CA VAL A 339 10.86 -12.32 0.10
C VAL A 339 11.61 -11.08 0.62
N CYS A 340 12.45 -10.48 -0.23
CA CYS A 340 13.26 -9.32 0.14
C CYS A 340 12.51 -7.98 0.15
N HIS A 341 11.34 -7.88 -0.50
CA HIS A 341 10.52 -6.66 -0.47
C HIS A 341 10.25 -6.24 0.98
N ALA A 342 10.53 -4.98 1.30
CA ALA A 342 10.35 -4.42 2.63
C ALA A 342 8.88 -4.55 3.09
N SER A 343 8.67 -4.77 4.37
CA SER A 343 7.34 -4.81 4.98
C SER A 343 7.42 -4.79 6.50
N ALA A 344 6.47 -4.11 7.13
CA ALA A 344 6.27 -4.09 8.56
C ALA A 344 5.19 -5.10 8.98
N TRP A 345 5.35 -5.70 10.15
CA TRP A 345 4.51 -6.77 10.67
C TRP A 345 4.15 -6.53 12.12
N ASP A 346 2.90 -6.75 12.46
CA ASP A 346 2.42 -6.89 13.83
C ASP A 346 2.01 -8.35 14.04
N ILE A 347 2.84 -9.12 14.76
CA ILE A 347 2.59 -10.56 14.96
C ILE A 347 1.64 -10.81 16.11
N ASP A 348 1.75 -10.02 17.19
CA ASP A 348 0.98 -10.20 18.42
C ASP A 348 0.38 -8.88 18.89
N ASN A 349 -0.49 -8.29 18.06
CA ASN A 349 -1.34 -7.16 18.43
C ASN A 349 -0.60 -6.00 19.13
N GLY A 350 0.56 -5.59 18.59
CA GLY A 350 1.42 -4.52 19.10
C GLY A 350 2.50 -4.97 20.09
N ASN A 351 2.58 -6.27 20.45
CA ASN A 351 3.59 -6.78 21.38
C ASN A 351 4.84 -7.32 20.68
N ASP A 352 4.73 -7.76 19.44
CA ASP A 352 5.85 -8.28 18.64
C ASP A 352 5.87 -7.65 17.24
N PRO A 353 6.13 -6.34 17.14
CA PRO A 353 6.31 -5.68 15.87
C PRO A 353 7.65 -6.08 15.25
N ARG A 354 7.67 -6.26 13.92
CA ARG A 354 8.85 -6.67 13.15
C ARG A 354 8.89 -5.97 11.80
N ILE A 355 10.09 -5.81 11.23
CA ILE A 355 10.26 -5.51 9.82
C ILE A 355 10.97 -6.67 9.10
N LYS A 356 10.67 -6.81 7.82
CA LYS A 356 11.34 -7.68 6.89
C LYS A 356 11.87 -6.83 5.74
N GLN A 357 13.19 -6.74 5.62
CA GLN A 357 13.87 -6.00 4.56
C GLN A 357 15.25 -6.61 4.34
N CYS A 358 15.64 -6.82 3.07
CA CYS A 358 17.03 -7.18 2.74
C CYS A 358 17.82 -5.89 2.55
N VAL A 359 18.20 -5.24 3.64
CA VAL A 359 18.83 -3.91 3.63
C VAL A 359 20.16 -3.95 2.87
N GLU A 360 20.31 -3.07 1.91
CA GLU A 360 21.57 -2.71 1.25
C GLU A 360 22.01 -1.34 1.74
N ILE A 361 23.32 -1.08 1.73
CA ILE A 361 23.86 0.17 2.29
C ILE A 361 23.80 1.26 1.22
N ASN A 362 22.64 1.94 1.15
CA ASN A 362 22.38 3.05 0.23
C ASN A 362 21.29 3.98 0.77
N GLU A 363 21.13 5.14 0.14
CA GLU A 363 20.15 6.16 0.51
C GLU A 363 18.70 5.64 0.43
N GLU A 364 18.34 4.96 -0.65
CA GLU A 364 17.00 4.42 -0.88
C GLU A 364 16.58 3.46 0.25
N GLN A 365 17.47 2.56 0.66
CA GLN A 365 17.20 1.62 1.75
C GLN A 365 17.12 2.29 3.12
N LEU A 366 17.84 3.40 3.32
CA LEU A 366 17.69 4.22 4.53
C LEU A 366 16.31 4.91 4.57
N GLU A 367 15.85 5.45 3.45
CA GLU A 367 14.51 6.02 3.31
C GLU A 367 13.43 4.97 3.55
N THR A 368 13.59 3.78 2.95
CA THR A 368 12.68 2.64 3.15
C THR A 368 12.60 2.22 4.62
N LEU A 369 13.73 2.22 5.35
CA LEU A 369 13.71 1.94 6.80
C LEU A 369 12.90 2.97 7.58
N HIS A 370 12.95 4.26 7.21
CA HIS A 370 12.11 5.28 7.85
C HIS A 370 10.62 5.05 7.53
N HIS A 371 10.29 4.61 6.31
CA HIS A 371 8.93 4.25 5.91
C HIS A 371 8.42 3.05 6.73
N GLU A 372 9.15 1.94 6.75
CA GLU A 372 8.74 0.74 7.48
C GLU A 372 8.60 0.98 8.99
N LEU A 373 9.48 1.80 9.56
CA LEU A 373 9.36 2.19 10.97
C LEU A 373 8.14 3.08 11.21
N GLY A 374 7.66 3.83 10.23
CA GLY A 374 6.39 4.54 10.31
C GLY A 374 5.23 3.60 10.66
N HIS A 375 5.15 2.45 9.99
CA HIS A 375 4.18 1.41 10.30
C HIS A 375 4.38 0.84 11.72
N ILE A 376 5.63 0.55 12.11
CA ILE A 376 5.96 0.02 13.44
C ILE A 376 5.53 0.99 14.54
N TYR A 377 5.81 2.29 14.37
CA TYR A 377 5.41 3.28 15.36
C TYR A 377 3.89 3.45 15.43
N TYR A 378 3.17 3.26 14.33
CA TYR A 378 1.72 3.21 14.38
C TYR A 378 1.24 2.04 15.22
N TYR A 379 1.77 0.81 14.99
CA TYR A 379 1.47 -0.37 15.80
C TYR A 379 1.72 -0.13 17.30
N LEU A 380 2.87 0.43 17.65
CA LEU A 380 3.25 0.72 19.02
C LEU A 380 2.33 1.74 19.71
N MET A 381 1.87 2.75 18.96
CA MET A 381 1.06 3.82 19.52
C MET A 381 -0.39 3.41 19.76
N TYR A 382 -0.98 2.59 18.88
CA TYR A 382 -2.35 2.11 19.10
C TYR A 382 -2.45 0.76 19.84
N LYS A 383 -1.35 0.18 20.30
CA LYS A 383 -1.32 -1.15 20.90
C LYS A 383 -2.31 -1.35 22.08
N ASP A 384 -2.64 -0.28 22.80
CA ASP A 384 -3.54 -0.30 23.93
C ASP A 384 -5.04 -0.16 23.54
N GLN A 385 -5.33 0.03 22.24
CA GLN A 385 -6.70 -0.01 21.72
C GLN A 385 -7.27 -1.44 21.73
N PRO A 386 -8.60 -1.61 21.84
CA PRO A 386 -9.27 -2.87 21.50
C PRO A 386 -8.83 -3.38 20.11
N SER A 387 -8.71 -4.71 19.92
CA SER A 387 -8.15 -5.27 18.68
C SER A 387 -8.87 -4.81 17.42
N VAL A 388 -10.20 -4.63 17.47
CA VAL A 388 -11.01 -4.11 16.35
C VAL A 388 -10.64 -2.68 15.93
N PHE A 389 -9.97 -1.91 16.79
CA PHE A 389 -9.52 -0.54 16.52
C PHE A 389 -8.02 -0.43 16.22
N LYS A 390 -7.29 -1.55 16.22
CA LYS A 390 -5.87 -1.59 15.85
C LYS A 390 -5.73 -1.59 14.33
N GLY A 391 -5.47 -0.41 13.79
CA GLY A 391 -5.32 -0.13 12.38
C GLY A 391 -5.11 1.37 12.17
N GLY A 392 -4.69 1.80 11.01
CA GLY A 392 -4.69 3.22 10.65
C GLY A 392 -6.12 3.76 10.52
N ALA A 393 -6.32 5.05 10.69
CA ALA A 393 -7.65 5.67 10.54
C ALA A 393 -8.34 5.28 9.22
N HIS A 394 -7.56 5.19 8.15
CA HIS A 394 -7.77 4.33 6.98
C HIS A 394 -6.38 3.90 6.43
N ASP A 395 -6.34 3.04 5.44
CA ASP A 395 -5.09 2.44 4.94
C ASP A 395 -4.07 3.47 4.40
N GLY A 396 -4.52 4.59 3.83
CA GLY A 396 -3.64 5.69 3.39
C GLY A 396 -2.91 6.40 4.54
N PHE A 397 -3.48 6.45 5.77
CA PHE A 397 -2.78 6.99 6.93
C PHE A 397 -1.56 6.14 7.29
N HIS A 398 -1.71 4.82 7.22
CA HIS A 398 -0.60 3.90 7.52
C HIS A 398 0.58 4.11 6.56
N GLU A 399 0.29 4.29 5.28
CA GLU A 399 1.29 4.55 4.25
C GLU A 399 1.91 5.97 4.38
N ALA A 400 1.12 6.97 4.83
CA ALA A 400 1.58 8.36 4.87
C ALA A 400 2.60 8.65 5.97
N ILE A 401 2.59 7.91 7.09
CA ILE A 401 3.41 8.24 8.27
C ILE A 401 4.91 8.14 7.98
N GLY A 402 5.35 7.01 7.43
CA GLY A 402 6.77 6.82 7.09
C GLY A 402 7.25 7.83 6.06
N ASP A 403 6.44 8.07 5.04
CA ASP A 403 6.71 9.06 3.99
C ASP A 403 6.77 10.50 4.53
N THR A 404 5.95 10.84 5.53
CA THR A 404 6.01 12.14 6.23
C THR A 404 7.37 12.33 6.91
N ILE A 405 7.92 11.28 7.50
CA ILE A 405 9.25 11.31 8.11
C ILE A 405 10.33 11.45 7.04
N GLN A 406 10.22 10.78 5.90
CA GLN A 406 11.15 10.93 4.77
C GLN A 406 11.24 12.40 4.29
N LEU A 407 10.12 13.13 4.22
CA LEU A 407 10.14 14.56 3.86
C LEU A 407 10.99 15.41 4.82
N SER A 408 11.17 14.97 6.06
CA SER A 408 12.02 15.60 7.07
C SER A 408 13.49 15.19 6.99
N MET A 409 13.87 14.27 6.08
CA MET A 409 15.28 13.90 5.82
C MET A 409 15.95 14.97 4.93
N THR A 410 15.91 16.19 5.37
CA THR A 410 16.49 17.35 4.67
C THR A 410 18.03 17.33 4.70
N PRO A 411 18.71 18.08 3.82
CA PRO A 411 20.17 18.25 3.90
C PRO A 411 20.65 18.68 5.28
N ALA A 412 19.92 19.55 5.97
CA ALA A 412 20.25 19.99 7.32
C ALA A 412 20.21 18.83 8.33
N TYR A 413 19.20 17.95 8.24
CA TYR A 413 19.13 16.72 9.03
C TYR A 413 20.30 15.77 8.71
N LEU A 414 20.55 15.48 7.44
CA LEU A 414 21.62 14.58 7.00
C LEU A 414 23.00 15.08 7.46
N LYS A 415 23.22 16.40 7.41
CA LYS A 415 24.44 17.04 7.95
C LYS A 415 24.53 16.89 9.47
N LYS A 416 23.43 17.10 10.21
CA LYS A 416 23.36 16.90 11.67
C LYS A 416 23.68 15.45 12.06
N LYS A 417 23.31 14.49 11.19
CA LYS A 417 23.63 13.06 11.36
C LYS A 417 25.04 12.70 10.91
N GLY A 418 25.77 13.61 10.29
CA GLY A 418 27.12 13.37 9.75
C GLY A 418 27.12 12.50 8.49
N LEU A 419 25.98 12.34 7.82
CA LEU A 419 25.83 11.55 6.60
C LEU A 419 26.20 12.32 5.33
N ILE A 420 26.31 13.64 5.43
CA ILE A 420 26.83 14.50 4.36
C ILE A 420 27.77 15.54 4.96
N GLY A 421 28.68 16.05 4.15
CA GLY A 421 29.59 17.14 4.50
C GLY A 421 28.94 18.52 4.35
N GLU A 422 29.52 19.37 3.51
CA GLU A 422 28.88 20.64 3.16
C GLU A 422 27.75 20.43 2.14
N THR A 423 26.64 21.12 2.35
CA THR A 423 25.50 21.11 1.44
C THR A 423 25.80 22.00 0.24
N VAL A 424 25.47 21.56 -0.97
CA VAL A 424 25.33 22.46 -2.10
C VAL A 424 24.02 23.19 -1.90
N GLU A 425 24.11 24.43 -1.48
CA GLU A 425 22.94 25.32 -1.30
C GLU A 425 22.76 26.17 -2.55
N GLY A 426 21.53 26.53 -2.86
CA GLY A 426 21.21 27.44 -3.94
C GLY A 426 20.01 26.99 -4.77
N TYR A 427 19.49 27.92 -5.54
CA TYR A 427 18.28 27.74 -6.33
C TYR A 427 18.36 26.52 -7.26
N GLU A 428 19.48 26.36 -8.00
CA GLU A 428 19.68 25.27 -8.95
C GLU A 428 19.68 23.89 -8.27
N ALA A 429 20.33 23.78 -7.11
CA ALA A 429 20.35 22.54 -6.32
C ALA A 429 18.94 22.20 -5.78
N THR A 430 18.17 23.21 -5.36
CA THR A 430 16.79 23.05 -4.92
C THR A 430 15.91 22.54 -6.07
N ILE A 431 16.01 23.14 -7.26
CA ILE A 431 15.23 22.70 -8.43
C ILE A 431 15.57 21.26 -8.82
N ASN A 432 16.86 20.90 -8.86
CA ASN A 432 17.31 19.53 -9.17
C ASN A 432 16.76 18.51 -8.16
N LYS A 433 16.85 18.82 -6.85
CA LYS A 433 16.32 17.95 -5.80
C LYS A 433 14.80 17.79 -5.92
N GLN A 434 14.08 18.91 -6.09
CA GLN A 434 12.63 18.87 -6.25
C GLN A 434 12.19 18.16 -7.53
N MET A 435 12.94 18.30 -8.64
CA MET A 435 12.68 17.55 -9.87
C MET A 435 12.79 16.04 -9.64
N LYS A 436 13.89 15.56 -9.02
CA LYS A 436 14.07 14.14 -8.72
C LYS A 436 12.90 13.60 -7.89
N MET A 437 12.49 14.34 -6.84
CA MET A 437 11.36 13.96 -6.00
C MET A 437 10.01 14.05 -6.74
N ALA A 438 9.80 15.04 -7.61
CA ALA A 438 8.58 15.17 -8.39
C ALA A 438 8.42 14.03 -9.41
N LEU A 439 9.50 13.59 -10.05
CA LEU A 439 9.51 12.41 -10.93
C LEU A 439 9.12 11.12 -10.19
N GLN A 440 9.39 11.05 -8.88
CA GLN A 440 8.98 9.94 -8.03
C GLN A 440 7.55 10.10 -7.51
N LYS A 441 7.25 11.22 -6.84
CA LYS A 441 6.02 11.39 -6.06
C LYS A 441 4.87 12.01 -6.86
N ILE A 442 5.12 13.00 -7.71
CA ILE A 442 4.06 13.66 -8.48
C ILE A 442 3.68 12.84 -9.71
N ALA A 443 4.65 12.25 -10.41
CA ALA A 443 4.39 11.33 -11.52
C ALA A 443 3.54 10.12 -11.09
N PHE A 444 3.64 9.69 -9.83
CA PHE A 444 2.90 8.57 -9.27
C PHE A 444 1.40 8.85 -9.09
N LEU A 445 1.01 10.08 -8.77
CA LEU A 445 -0.36 10.42 -8.34
C LEU A 445 -1.46 9.94 -9.32
N PRO A 446 -1.38 10.21 -10.62
CA PRO A 446 -2.42 9.74 -11.54
C PRO A 446 -2.46 8.21 -11.67
N PHE A 447 -1.32 7.53 -11.57
CA PHE A 447 -1.27 6.07 -11.58
C PHE A 447 -1.88 5.48 -10.30
N GLY A 448 -1.55 6.05 -9.13
CA GLY A 448 -2.12 5.67 -7.84
C GLY A 448 -3.64 5.76 -7.82
N LYS A 449 -4.19 6.82 -8.46
CA LYS A 449 -5.62 7.02 -8.58
C LYS A 449 -6.28 6.06 -9.58
N MET A 450 -5.74 5.94 -10.81
CA MET A 450 -6.46 5.29 -11.91
C MET A 450 -6.57 3.77 -11.79
N ILE A 451 -5.68 3.09 -11.06
CA ILE A 451 -5.74 1.62 -10.90
C ILE A 451 -7.05 1.18 -10.27
N ASP A 452 -7.44 1.81 -9.17
CA ASP A 452 -8.68 1.45 -8.48
C ASP A 452 -9.89 2.04 -9.20
N GLU A 453 -9.78 3.18 -9.84
CA GLU A 453 -10.84 3.68 -10.73
C GLU A 453 -11.18 2.64 -11.83
N TRP A 454 -10.16 2.04 -12.45
CA TRP A 454 -10.35 0.95 -13.41
C TRP A 454 -10.99 -0.27 -12.73
N ARG A 455 -10.54 -0.69 -11.55
CA ARG A 455 -11.11 -1.82 -10.82
C ARG A 455 -12.55 -1.56 -10.42
N TRP A 456 -12.89 -0.36 -9.94
CA TRP A 456 -14.27 -0.01 -9.57
C TRP A 456 -15.20 -0.05 -10.78
N GLN A 457 -14.76 0.45 -11.95
CA GLN A 457 -15.54 0.35 -13.18
C GLN A 457 -15.70 -1.10 -13.66
N VAL A 458 -14.70 -1.95 -13.46
CA VAL A 458 -14.77 -3.40 -13.73
C VAL A 458 -15.71 -4.10 -12.74
N PHE A 459 -15.59 -3.81 -11.46
CA PHE A 459 -16.42 -4.44 -10.41
C PHE A 459 -17.89 -4.03 -10.50
N SER A 460 -18.18 -2.79 -10.86
CA SER A 460 -19.55 -2.32 -11.09
C SER A 460 -20.15 -2.83 -12.41
N GLY A 461 -19.32 -3.26 -13.35
CA GLY A 461 -19.72 -3.68 -14.69
C GLY A 461 -19.80 -2.51 -15.69
N GLU A 462 -19.34 -1.32 -15.34
CA GLU A 462 -19.22 -0.18 -16.26
C GLU A 462 -18.20 -0.48 -17.38
N ILE A 463 -17.09 -1.16 -17.05
CA ILE A 463 -16.18 -1.78 -18.02
C ILE A 463 -16.53 -3.25 -18.10
N ALA A 464 -17.08 -3.67 -19.23
CA ALA A 464 -17.42 -5.07 -19.48
C ALA A 464 -16.16 -5.93 -19.69
N PRO A 465 -16.24 -7.27 -19.49
CA PRO A 465 -15.09 -8.16 -19.65
C PRO A 465 -14.41 -8.10 -21.02
N GLU A 466 -15.18 -7.80 -22.07
CA GLU A 466 -14.69 -7.59 -23.44
C GLU A 466 -13.92 -6.28 -23.67
N ASP A 467 -13.97 -5.34 -22.71
CA ASP A 467 -13.38 -4.00 -22.80
C ASP A 467 -12.31 -3.75 -21.71
N TYR A 468 -11.85 -4.77 -21.00
CA TYR A 468 -10.91 -4.62 -19.87
C TYR A 468 -9.63 -3.90 -20.27
N ASN A 469 -9.04 -4.28 -21.41
CA ASN A 469 -7.78 -3.70 -21.85
C ASN A 469 -7.97 -2.31 -22.47
N ALA A 470 -9.03 -2.11 -23.24
CA ALA A 470 -9.39 -0.79 -23.80
C ALA A 470 -9.70 0.21 -22.67
N GLY A 471 -10.49 -0.20 -21.67
CA GLY A 471 -10.78 0.60 -20.48
C GLY A 471 -9.52 0.97 -19.69
N TRP A 472 -8.57 0.05 -19.56
CA TRP A 472 -7.28 0.33 -18.95
C TRP A 472 -6.51 1.44 -19.66
N TRP A 473 -6.34 1.33 -20.99
CA TRP A 473 -5.58 2.32 -21.75
C TRP A 473 -6.29 3.66 -21.87
N ARG A 474 -7.63 3.68 -21.91
CA ARG A 474 -8.40 4.93 -21.83
C ARG A 474 -8.09 5.69 -20.54
N LEU A 475 -8.10 5.03 -19.39
CA LEU A 475 -7.79 5.67 -18.10
C LEU A 475 -6.31 6.06 -17.99
N ARG A 476 -5.39 5.28 -18.59
CA ARG A 476 -3.96 5.62 -18.67
C ARG A 476 -3.74 6.92 -19.43
N GLU A 477 -4.42 7.09 -20.55
CA GLU A 477 -4.35 8.32 -21.34
C GLU A 477 -5.01 9.47 -20.58
N GLU A 478 -6.23 9.27 -20.05
CA GLU A 478 -6.99 10.30 -19.35
C GLU A 478 -6.25 10.88 -18.13
N TYR A 479 -5.71 10.01 -17.26
CA TYR A 479 -5.07 10.45 -16.01
C TYR A 479 -3.58 10.73 -16.15
N GLN A 480 -2.85 9.91 -16.90
CA GLN A 480 -1.40 10.01 -16.97
C GLN A 480 -0.86 10.68 -18.24
N GLY A 481 -1.68 10.88 -19.27
CA GLY A 481 -1.20 11.36 -20.56
C GLY A 481 -0.16 10.43 -21.20
N ILE A 482 -0.34 9.12 -21.05
CA ILE A 482 0.56 8.13 -21.66
C ILE A 482 -0.21 7.17 -22.55
N ALA A 483 0.45 6.72 -23.60
CA ALA A 483 -0.11 5.76 -24.56
C ALA A 483 0.71 4.48 -24.63
N ALA A 484 0.05 3.39 -25.01
CA ALA A 484 0.73 2.17 -25.39
C ALA A 484 1.64 2.45 -26.59
N PRO A 485 2.92 2.00 -26.57
CA PRO A 485 3.83 2.23 -27.70
C PRO A 485 3.51 1.39 -28.92
N LEU A 486 2.65 0.38 -28.77
CA LEU A 486 2.17 -0.54 -29.81
C LEU A 486 0.66 -0.71 -29.70
N GLU A 487 0.02 -1.12 -30.79
CA GLU A 487 -1.39 -1.49 -30.76
C GLU A 487 -1.65 -2.60 -29.73
N ARG A 488 -2.66 -2.38 -28.87
CA ARG A 488 -3.11 -3.31 -27.84
C ARG A 488 -4.56 -3.70 -28.12
N THR A 489 -4.87 -4.95 -27.86
CA THR A 489 -6.19 -5.54 -28.12
C THR A 489 -6.74 -6.21 -26.85
N GLU A 490 -7.96 -6.73 -26.93
CA GLU A 490 -8.55 -7.53 -25.85
C GLU A 490 -7.98 -8.96 -25.73
N ALA A 491 -7.05 -9.37 -26.60
CA ALA A 491 -6.22 -10.54 -26.38
C ALA A 491 -5.15 -10.29 -25.31
N ASP A 492 -4.83 -9.03 -25.05
CA ASP A 492 -3.93 -8.57 -24.01
C ASP A 492 -4.67 -8.41 -22.67
N PHE A 493 -3.90 -8.29 -21.58
CA PHE A 493 -4.43 -7.98 -20.26
C PHE A 493 -3.41 -7.14 -19.47
N ASP A 494 -3.16 -5.90 -19.95
CA ASP A 494 -2.08 -5.07 -19.44
C ASP A 494 -2.25 -4.65 -17.97
N ALA A 495 -3.47 -4.47 -17.50
CA ALA A 495 -3.76 -4.27 -16.09
C ALA A 495 -3.20 -5.41 -15.22
N GLY A 496 -3.37 -6.66 -15.66
CA GLY A 496 -2.88 -7.84 -14.95
C GLY A 496 -1.36 -7.87 -14.79
N ALA A 497 -0.59 -7.21 -15.66
CA ALA A 497 0.86 -7.13 -15.57
C ALA A 497 1.37 -6.31 -14.35
N LYS A 498 0.48 -5.72 -13.55
CA LYS A 498 0.79 -5.07 -12.26
C LYS A 498 0.36 -5.97 -11.11
N TYR A 499 1.30 -6.31 -10.21
CA TYR A 499 1.09 -7.23 -9.07
C TYR A 499 -0.24 -7.02 -8.32
N HIS A 500 -0.60 -5.77 -8.04
CA HIS A 500 -1.79 -5.43 -7.24
C HIS A 500 -3.11 -5.86 -7.88
N ILE A 501 -3.12 -6.20 -9.17
CA ILE A 501 -4.30 -6.74 -9.85
C ILE A 501 -4.45 -8.24 -9.57
N PRO A 502 -3.49 -9.14 -9.89
CA PRO A 502 -3.59 -10.55 -9.56
C PRO A 502 -3.48 -10.82 -8.05
N GLY A 503 -2.76 -10.00 -7.29
CA GLY A 503 -2.65 -10.05 -5.83
C GLY A 503 -3.82 -9.41 -5.08
N ASN A 504 -4.79 -8.86 -5.80
CA ASN A 504 -6.02 -8.23 -5.24
C ASN A 504 -5.76 -7.22 -4.11
N THR A 505 -4.72 -6.40 -4.23
CA THR A 505 -4.37 -5.39 -3.23
C THR A 505 -4.95 -4.03 -3.61
N PRO A 506 -5.81 -3.39 -2.79
CA PRO A 506 -6.29 -2.03 -3.03
C PRO A 506 -5.14 -1.04 -3.22
N TYR A 507 -5.31 -0.06 -4.11
CA TYR A 507 -4.23 0.83 -4.54
C TYR A 507 -4.47 2.31 -4.23
N THR A 508 -5.70 2.73 -4.06
CA THR A 508 -6.08 4.13 -3.74
C THR A 508 -5.38 4.65 -2.49
N ARG A 509 -5.05 3.76 -1.53
CA ARG A 509 -4.26 4.09 -0.34
C ARG A 509 -2.98 4.85 -0.65
N TYR A 510 -2.28 4.48 -1.73
CA TYR A 510 -1.03 5.14 -2.14
C TYR A 510 -1.29 6.52 -2.74
N PHE A 511 -2.37 6.70 -3.50
CA PHE A 511 -2.77 8.02 -3.97
C PHE A 511 -3.07 8.96 -2.80
N LEU A 512 -3.84 8.50 -1.82
CA LEU A 512 -4.20 9.28 -0.64
C LEU A 512 -2.98 9.56 0.25
N SER A 513 -2.11 8.56 0.45
CA SER A 513 -0.91 8.73 1.28
C SER A 513 0.05 9.75 0.70
N PHE A 514 0.24 9.76 -0.63
CA PHE A 514 1.10 10.73 -1.31
C PHE A 514 0.58 12.17 -1.21
N ILE A 515 -0.71 12.37 -1.00
CA ILE A 515 -1.29 13.69 -0.69
C ILE A 515 -1.12 14.00 0.80
N MET A 516 -1.54 13.08 1.67
CA MET A 516 -1.55 13.30 3.11
C MET A 516 -0.16 13.48 3.71
N GLN A 517 0.88 12.82 3.18
CA GLN A 517 2.24 12.98 3.69
C GLN A 517 2.70 14.45 3.69
N PHE A 518 2.37 15.21 2.64
CA PHE A 518 2.71 16.63 2.58
C PHE A 518 1.85 17.47 3.53
N GLN A 519 0.58 17.14 3.66
CA GLN A 519 -0.33 17.82 4.59
C GLN A 519 0.08 17.56 6.05
N PHE A 520 0.46 16.32 6.39
CA PHE A 520 1.01 15.98 7.70
C PHE A 520 2.34 16.66 7.97
N HIS A 521 3.24 16.63 7.00
CA HIS A 521 4.54 17.30 7.10
C HIS A 521 4.38 18.80 7.36
N LYS A 522 3.52 19.49 6.59
CA LYS A 522 3.22 20.91 6.79
C LYS A 522 2.72 21.17 8.22
N SER A 523 1.72 20.41 8.67
CA SER A 523 1.17 20.58 10.02
C SER A 523 2.20 20.34 11.12
N LEU A 524 3.08 19.35 10.96
CA LEU A 524 4.15 19.08 11.93
C LEU A 524 5.24 20.14 11.90
N CYS A 525 5.52 20.74 10.75
CA CYS A 525 6.45 21.86 10.61
C CYS A 525 5.89 23.13 11.27
N ASP A 526 4.60 23.40 11.09
CA ASP A 526 3.90 24.50 11.76
C ASP A 526 3.93 24.32 13.30
N GLU A 527 3.66 23.09 13.79
CA GLU A 527 3.76 22.75 15.22
C GLU A 527 5.19 22.89 15.76
N ALA A 528 6.18 22.60 14.90
CA ALA A 528 7.60 22.79 15.23
C ALA A 528 8.03 24.28 15.26
N GLY A 529 7.17 25.19 14.81
CA GLY A 529 7.47 26.62 14.71
C GLY A 529 8.45 26.96 13.58
N PHE A 530 8.48 26.17 12.51
CA PHE A 530 9.35 26.41 11.36
C PHE A 530 8.79 27.54 10.48
N GLU A 531 9.59 28.55 10.17
CA GLU A 531 9.19 29.74 9.40
C GLU A 531 9.84 29.80 7.99
N GLY A 532 10.49 28.73 7.54
CA GLY A 532 11.15 28.65 6.23
C GLY A 532 10.28 28.00 5.15
N PRO A 533 10.84 27.81 3.93
CA PRO A 533 10.18 27.04 2.87
C PRO A 533 9.92 25.60 3.32
N LEU A 534 8.72 25.08 3.04
CA LEU A 534 8.29 23.76 3.54
C LEU A 534 9.26 22.62 3.21
N HIS A 535 9.88 22.63 2.04
CA HIS A 535 10.86 21.63 1.61
C HIS A 535 12.21 21.65 2.36
N GLU A 536 12.45 22.67 3.18
CA GLU A 536 13.63 22.77 4.05
C GLU A 536 13.32 22.37 5.50
N CYS A 537 12.05 22.18 5.83
CA CYS A 537 11.63 21.81 7.18
C CYS A 537 12.08 20.39 7.55
N SER A 538 12.62 20.25 8.76
CA SER A 538 12.82 18.95 9.42
C SER A 538 12.25 19.02 10.83
N ILE A 539 11.38 18.07 11.14
CA ILE A 539 10.81 17.92 12.49
C ILE A 539 11.73 17.14 13.44
N TYR A 540 12.92 16.72 12.99
CA TYR A 540 13.85 15.96 13.82
C TYR A 540 14.15 16.69 15.13
N ASP A 541 14.09 15.95 16.25
CA ASP A 541 14.33 16.45 17.62
C ASP A 541 13.24 17.42 18.14
N ASN A 542 12.06 17.49 17.48
CA ASN A 542 10.95 18.35 17.91
C ASN A 542 9.87 17.55 18.66
N LYS A 543 9.81 17.73 19.99
CA LYS A 543 8.90 17.00 20.88
C LYS A 543 7.43 17.41 20.72
N ALA A 544 7.16 18.67 20.33
CA ALA A 544 5.78 19.14 20.10
C ALA A 544 5.19 18.47 18.86
N ALA A 545 5.94 18.47 17.75
CA ALA A 545 5.55 17.75 16.53
C ALA A 545 5.38 16.23 16.81
N GLY A 546 6.31 15.63 17.58
CA GLY A 546 6.21 14.21 17.95
C GLY A 546 5.01 13.89 18.84
N LYS A 547 4.64 14.79 19.76
CA LYS A 547 3.42 14.61 20.57
C LYS A 547 2.17 14.65 19.71
N LYS A 548 2.06 15.64 18.81
CA LYS A 548 0.92 15.77 17.89
C LYS A 548 0.77 14.52 17.00
N LEU A 549 1.87 14.05 16.44
CA LEU A 549 1.91 12.80 15.67
C LEU A 549 1.45 11.62 16.53
N GLY A 550 2.04 11.44 17.72
CA GLY A 550 1.74 10.33 18.62
C GLY A 550 0.28 10.31 19.10
N ASP A 551 -0.30 11.47 19.38
CA ASP A 551 -1.70 11.59 19.79
C ASP A 551 -2.65 11.09 18.67
N MET A 552 -2.36 11.42 17.40
CA MET A 552 -3.13 10.91 16.26
C MET A 552 -2.92 9.40 16.06
N LEU A 553 -1.68 8.91 16.09
CA LEU A 553 -1.38 7.49 15.93
C LEU A 553 -2.08 6.63 16.99
N ALA A 554 -2.17 7.11 18.24
CA ALA A 554 -2.82 6.40 19.33
C ALA A 554 -4.34 6.22 19.15
N MET A 555 -4.97 6.98 18.27
CA MET A 555 -6.40 6.83 17.96
C MET A 555 -6.70 5.52 17.21
N GLY A 556 -5.74 5.00 16.44
CA GLY A 556 -5.98 3.88 15.53
C GLY A 556 -7.15 4.18 14.61
N GLN A 557 -8.07 3.21 14.46
CA GLN A 557 -9.34 3.40 13.73
C GLN A 557 -10.58 3.48 14.65
N SER A 558 -10.36 3.84 15.94
CA SER A 558 -11.46 3.97 16.92
C SER A 558 -12.43 5.13 16.59
N LYS A 559 -12.00 6.04 15.73
CA LYS A 559 -12.78 7.17 15.22
C LYS A 559 -12.78 7.16 13.69
N PRO A 560 -13.80 7.78 13.05
CA PRO A 560 -13.74 8.07 11.62
C PRO A 560 -12.49 8.88 11.26
N TRP A 561 -11.91 8.63 10.08
CA TRP A 561 -10.66 9.28 9.67
C TRP A 561 -10.69 10.82 9.67
N PRO A 562 -11.82 11.53 9.46
CA PRO A 562 -11.82 13.00 9.56
C PRO A 562 -11.46 13.50 10.97
N GLU A 563 -11.76 12.73 12.04
CA GLU A 563 -11.35 13.10 13.40
C GLU A 563 -9.83 12.93 13.59
N ALA A 564 -9.23 11.89 13.01
CA ALA A 564 -7.78 11.71 13.02
C ALA A 564 -7.07 12.81 12.19
N MET A 565 -7.65 13.16 11.04
CA MET A 565 -7.18 14.27 10.20
C MET A 565 -7.25 15.60 10.96
N GLN A 566 -8.37 15.90 11.63
CA GLN A 566 -8.54 17.07 12.49
C GLN A 566 -7.50 17.12 13.62
N ALA A 567 -7.22 15.98 14.26
CA ALA A 567 -6.21 15.92 15.32
C ALA A 567 -4.80 16.18 14.78
N MET A 568 -4.50 15.68 13.58
CA MET A 568 -3.20 15.81 12.95
C MET A 568 -2.98 17.15 12.29
N THR A 569 -3.97 17.69 11.56
CA THR A 569 -3.79 18.85 10.68
C THR A 569 -4.55 20.09 11.12
N GLY A 570 -5.51 19.94 12.03
CA GLY A 570 -6.41 21.03 12.42
C GLY A 570 -7.60 21.21 11.47
N GLN A 571 -7.75 20.38 10.44
CA GLN A 571 -8.89 20.33 9.52
C GLN A 571 -9.32 18.90 9.25
N PRO A 572 -10.62 18.62 9.02
CA PRO A 572 -11.10 17.24 8.87
C PRO A 572 -10.91 16.66 7.46
N ASP A 573 -10.54 17.49 6.49
CA ASP A 573 -10.50 17.14 5.07
C ASP A 573 -9.07 16.90 4.58
N MET A 574 -8.90 16.01 3.61
CA MET A 574 -7.66 15.87 2.84
C MET A 574 -7.50 17.08 1.90
N ASP A 575 -6.26 17.51 1.68
CA ASP A 575 -5.94 18.74 0.94
C ASP A 575 -4.61 18.59 0.20
N GLY A 576 -4.63 18.80 -1.11
CA GLY A 576 -3.45 18.77 -1.98
C GLY A 576 -2.60 20.04 -1.97
N SER A 577 -3.03 21.12 -1.32
CA SER A 577 -2.33 22.43 -1.36
C SER A 577 -0.90 22.36 -0.78
N ALA A 578 -0.67 21.50 0.22
CA ALA A 578 0.65 21.31 0.82
C ALA A 578 1.70 20.77 -0.19
N ILE A 579 1.27 20.03 -1.22
CA ILE A 579 2.13 19.61 -2.34
C ILE A 579 2.61 20.84 -3.10
N ILE A 580 1.70 21.76 -3.40
CA ILE A 580 2.03 22.98 -4.15
C ILE A 580 2.96 23.89 -3.33
N ASP A 581 2.74 23.98 -2.02
CA ASP A 581 3.63 24.72 -1.12
C ASP A 581 5.04 24.10 -1.08
N TYR A 582 5.14 22.78 -1.02
CA TYR A 582 6.42 22.08 -0.98
C TYR A 582 7.21 22.22 -2.28
N PHE A 583 6.55 22.07 -3.42
CA PHE A 583 7.15 22.13 -4.75
C PHE A 583 7.06 23.52 -5.42
N GLY A 584 6.73 24.56 -4.68
CA GLY A 584 6.58 25.92 -5.22
C GLY A 584 7.70 26.36 -6.15
N PRO A 585 8.99 26.26 -5.74
CA PRO A 585 10.13 26.61 -6.60
C PRO A 585 10.15 25.86 -7.92
N LEU A 586 9.92 24.54 -7.90
CA LEU A 586 9.92 23.73 -9.12
C LEU A 586 8.71 24.04 -10.01
N ASN A 587 7.53 24.18 -9.42
CA ASN A 587 6.31 24.51 -10.17
C ASN A 587 6.44 25.84 -10.95
N ASP A 588 7.02 26.85 -10.31
CA ASP A 588 7.28 28.15 -10.97
C ASP A 588 8.36 28.01 -12.05
N TRP A 589 9.40 27.23 -11.81
CA TRP A 589 10.43 26.95 -12.80
C TRP A 589 9.86 26.21 -14.02
N LEU A 590 9.03 25.17 -13.82
CA LEU A 590 8.39 24.41 -14.90
C LEU A 590 7.51 25.31 -15.79
N LYS A 591 6.71 26.18 -15.21
CA LYS A 591 5.89 27.16 -15.95
C LYS A 591 6.73 28.06 -16.85
N VAL A 592 7.95 28.42 -16.42
CA VAL A 592 8.88 29.20 -17.24
C VAL A 592 9.44 28.36 -18.39
N GLN A 593 9.82 27.09 -18.14
CA GLN A 593 10.35 26.20 -19.17
C GLN A 593 9.31 25.85 -20.24
N ASN A 594 8.06 25.67 -19.83
CA ASN A 594 6.97 25.24 -20.71
C ASN A 594 6.26 26.40 -21.43
N LYS A 595 6.66 27.66 -21.20
CA LYS A 595 5.94 28.85 -21.68
C LYS A 595 5.61 28.85 -23.18
N ASP A 596 6.51 28.31 -23.98
CA ASP A 596 6.38 28.28 -25.44
C ASP A 596 6.05 26.84 -25.96
N GLN A 597 5.70 25.91 -25.07
CA GLN A 597 5.33 24.55 -25.40
C GLN A 597 3.81 24.37 -25.40
N GLN A 598 3.33 23.44 -26.21
CA GLN A 598 1.92 23.01 -26.20
C GLN A 598 1.77 21.87 -25.18
N CYS A 599 1.34 22.21 -23.98
CA CYS A 599 1.13 21.25 -22.91
C CYS A 599 -0.26 20.56 -23.02
N GLY A 600 -0.38 19.38 -22.38
CA GLY A 600 -1.57 18.54 -22.42
C GLY A 600 -1.49 17.43 -23.47
N TRP A 601 -2.52 16.57 -23.50
CA TRP A 601 -2.63 15.39 -24.38
C TRP A 601 -4.05 15.17 -24.88
#